data_55df5769b56c6c5bfa6ef313de3f08e9
#
_entry.id   55df5769b56c6c5bfa6ef313de3f08e9
#
_cell.length_a   1.000
_cell.length_b   1.000
_cell.length_c   1.000
_cell.angle_alpha   90.00
_cell.angle_beta   90.00
_cell.angle_gamma   90.00
#
_symmetry.space_group_name_H-M   'P 1'
#
loop_
_entity.id
_entity.type
_entity.pdbx_description
1 polymer ?
#
loop_
_entity_poly.entity_id
_entity_poly.type
_entity_poly.pdbx_seq_one_letter_code
_entity_poly.pdbx_strand_id
1 'polypeptide(L)'
;IIDINFYENEEFLKNLKSRCHSCRNLMYEKIKRYALENGFDYICDGNNISDLVADRPGILITYGMEFNTPLIEAKLTSKEIHEYLEKNNIPYSRSTTCLATRIPTNTKITKDKIEKIKKSEKILSKISGCELVKVRNFNKVSVCEINNFSKIINNNSFNELNNQLKLVGYEKVCLNL
;
A
#
# COMPACT_ATOMS: atom_id res chain seq x y z
N ILE A 1 11.70 -7.21 -13.82
CA ILE A 1 11.10 -7.23 -12.46
C ILE A 1 12.20 -7.61 -11.48
N ILE A 2 12.30 -6.87 -10.38
CA ILE A 2 13.28 -7.14 -9.31
C ILE A 2 12.49 -7.66 -8.11
N ASP A 3 12.77 -8.89 -7.69
CA ASP A 3 12.14 -9.47 -6.51
C ASP A 3 12.85 -9.03 -5.23
N ILE A 4 12.06 -8.60 -4.25
CA ILE A 4 12.55 -8.16 -2.94
C ILE A 4 11.82 -8.93 -1.84
N ASN A 5 12.58 -9.71 -1.07
CA ASN A 5 12.05 -10.41 0.10
C ASN A 5 12.10 -9.48 1.32
N PHE A 6 11.02 -8.75 1.59
CA PHE A 6 10.93 -7.87 2.75
C PHE A 6 10.91 -8.62 4.09
N TYR A 7 10.63 -9.91 4.11
CA TYR A 7 10.63 -10.71 5.35
C TYR A 7 12.03 -11.02 5.87
N GLU A 8 13.08 -10.71 5.12
CA GLU A 8 14.47 -10.78 5.56
C GLU A 8 14.98 -9.46 6.18
N ASN A 9 14.20 -8.38 6.09
CA ASN A 9 14.58 -7.08 6.65
C ASN A 9 13.97 -6.87 8.03
N GLU A 10 14.76 -7.08 9.08
CA GLU A 10 14.30 -6.96 10.46
C GLU A 10 13.77 -5.57 10.82
N GLU A 11 14.38 -4.49 10.29
CA GLU A 11 13.92 -3.12 10.55
C GLU A 11 12.52 -2.88 9.97
N PHE A 12 12.24 -3.42 8.79
CA PHE A 12 10.89 -3.40 8.23
C PHE A 12 9.92 -4.22 9.09
N LEU A 13 10.32 -5.40 9.55
CA LEU A 13 9.47 -6.29 10.34
C LEU A 13 9.12 -5.73 11.72
N LYS A 14 9.98 -4.90 12.34
CA LYS A 14 9.69 -4.21 13.60
C LYS A 14 8.47 -3.29 13.51
N ASN A 15 8.12 -2.83 12.31
CA ASN A 15 6.96 -1.98 12.04
C ASN A 15 6.97 -0.65 12.83
N LEU A 16 8.13 -0.04 12.95
CA LEU A 16 8.29 1.25 13.59
C LEU A 16 7.79 2.39 12.67
N LYS A 17 7.75 3.63 13.17
CA LYS A 17 7.43 4.81 12.34
C LYS A 17 8.38 4.95 11.13
N SER A 18 9.63 4.49 11.27
CA SER A 18 10.65 4.45 10.21
C SER A 18 10.45 3.34 9.17
N ARG A 19 9.43 2.47 9.31
CA ARG A 19 9.19 1.32 8.40
C ARG A 19 9.22 1.71 6.92
N CYS A 20 8.55 2.80 6.54
CA CYS A 20 8.51 3.24 5.14
C CYS A 20 9.88 3.68 4.64
N HIS A 21 10.69 4.28 5.50
CA HIS A 21 12.08 4.62 5.20
C HIS A 21 12.91 3.36 4.95
N SER A 22 12.90 2.40 5.87
CA SER A 22 13.63 1.12 5.72
C SER A 22 13.20 0.35 4.47
N CYS A 23 11.89 0.31 4.19
CA CYS A 23 11.35 -0.31 2.99
C CYS A 23 11.88 0.34 1.72
N ARG A 24 11.86 1.67 1.64
CA ARG A 24 12.28 2.41 0.45
C ARG A 24 13.79 2.32 0.23
N ASN A 25 14.58 2.41 1.28
CA ASN A 25 16.03 2.19 1.20
C ASN A 25 16.35 0.82 0.57
N LEU A 26 15.76 -0.25 1.10
CA LEU A 26 15.98 -1.60 0.57
C LEU A 26 15.61 -1.73 -0.91
N MET A 27 14.50 -1.11 -1.31
CA MET A 27 14.08 -1.10 -2.72
C MET A 27 15.09 -0.36 -3.59
N TYR A 28 15.47 0.83 -3.19
CA TYR A 28 16.36 1.69 -3.97
C TYR A 28 17.77 1.13 -4.07
N GLU A 29 18.32 0.57 -2.99
CA GLU A 29 19.60 -0.12 -3.00
C GLU A 29 19.61 -1.29 -4.01
N LYS A 30 18.55 -2.09 -4.04
CA LYS A 30 18.42 -3.20 -4.99
C LYS A 30 18.28 -2.71 -6.44
N ILE A 31 17.49 -1.66 -6.66
CA ILE A 31 17.33 -1.06 -7.99
C ILE A 31 18.67 -0.47 -8.47
N LYS A 32 19.38 0.27 -7.59
CA LYS A 32 20.67 0.87 -7.91
C LYS A 32 21.71 -0.22 -8.27
N ARG A 33 21.76 -1.29 -7.50
CA ARG A 33 22.64 -2.43 -7.80
C ARG A 33 22.32 -3.05 -9.16
N TYR A 34 21.04 -3.34 -9.41
CA TYR A 34 20.60 -3.89 -10.69
C TYR A 34 20.96 -2.97 -11.87
N ALA A 35 20.77 -1.67 -11.71
CA ALA A 35 21.12 -0.70 -12.74
C ALA A 35 22.63 -0.72 -13.06
N LEU A 36 23.48 -0.72 -12.04
CA LEU A 36 24.93 -0.80 -12.21
C LEU A 36 25.37 -2.10 -12.91
N GLU A 37 24.82 -3.24 -12.49
CA GLU A 37 25.14 -4.55 -13.05
C GLU A 37 24.71 -4.69 -14.52
N ASN A 38 23.72 -3.92 -14.96
CA ASN A 38 23.17 -3.97 -16.32
C ASN A 38 23.50 -2.73 -17.18
N GLY A 39 24.40 -1.86 -16.72
CA GLY A 39 24.90 -0.72 -17.49
C GLY A 39 23.88 0.39 -17.74
N PHE A 40 22.95 0.62 -16.80
CA PHE A 40 22.03 1.76 -16.84
C PHE A 40 22.68 2.98 -16.20
N ASP A 41 22.74 4.08 -16.94
CA ASP A 41 23.30 5.35 -16.47
C ASP A 41 22.31 6.17 -15.63
N TYR A 42 21.00 5.95 -15.85
CA TYR A 42 19.95 6.73 -15.22
C TYR A 42 18.90 5.84 -14.56
N ILE A 43 18.52 6.23 -13.36
CA ILE A 43 17.41 5.59 -12.63
C ILE A 43 16.37 6.67 -12.36
N CYS A 44 15.13 6.41 -12.77
CA CYS A 44 14.02 7.34 -12.56
C CYS A 44 12.97 6.72 -11.65
N ASP A 45 12.29 7.55 -10.84
CA ASP A 45 11.10 7.14 -10.12
C ASP A 45 9.84 7.88 -10.61
N GLY A 46 8.68 7.42 -10.14
CA GLY A 46 7.37 7.96 -10.51
C GLY A 46 6.84 9.01 -9.54
N ASN A 47 7.67 9.60 -8.67
CA ASN A 47 7.20 10.68 -7.79
C ASN A 47 6.81 11.90 -8.63
N ASN A 48 5.75 12.58 -8.22
CA ASN A 48 5.18 13.76 -8.89
C ASN A 48 4.97 14.90 -7.89
N ILE A 49 4.52 16.07 -8.35
CA ILE A 49 4.34 17.26 -7.48
C ILE A 49 3.38 17.00 -6.32
N SER A 50 2.32 16.21 -6.52
CA SER A 50 1.37 15.90 -5.45
C SER A 50 2.01 15.08 -4.32
N ASP A 51 3.07 14.32 -4.60
CA ASP A 51 3.79 13.55 -3.60
C ASP A 51 4.64 14.42 -2.65
N LEU A 52 5.06 15.62 -3.10
CA LEU A 52 5.84 16.56 -2.29
C LEU A 52 5.02 17.18 -1.15
N VAL A 53 3.71 17.35 -1.37
CA VAL A 53 2.79 17.94 -0.39
C VAL A 53 2.06 16.88 0.43
N ALA A 54 2.15 15.60 0.03
CA ALA A 54 1.58 14.50 0.77
C ALA A 54 2.50 14.09 1.94
N ASP A 55 1.90 13.65 3.05
CA ASP A 55 2.66 13.04 4.15
C ASP A 55 3.25 11.69 3.74
N ARG A 56 4.38 11.74 3.05
CA ARG A 56 5.13 10.56 2.57
C ARG A 56 6.54 10.54 3.14
N PRO A 57 6.75 9.95 4.32
CA PRO A 57 8.05 9.95 5.01
C PRO A 57 9.24 9.41 4.21
N GLY A 58 8.95 8.63 3.16
CA GLY A 58 9.99 8.03 2.32
C GLY A 58 10.48 8.89 1.15
N ILE A 59 9.86 10.05 0.87
CA ILE A 59 10.20 10.82 -0.36
C ILE A 59 11.62 11.42 -0.31
N LEU A 60 12.08 11.81 0.88
CA LEU A 60 13.42 12.38 1.06
C LEU A 60 14.56 11.40 0.69
N ILE A 61 14.30 10.11 0.73
CA ILE A 61 15.27 9.07 0.37
C ILE A 61 15.60 9.13 -1.12
N THR A 62 14.63 9.47 -1.96
CA THR A 62 14.80 9.61 -3.41
C THR A 62 15.95 10.56 -3.73
N TYR A 63 15.96 11.71 -3.07
CA TYR A 63 17.02 12.72 -3.27
C TYR A 63 18.38 12.27 -2.74
N GLY A 64 18.42 11.56 -1.62
CA GLY A 64 19.66 11.04 -1.04
C GLY A 64 20.29 9.89 -1.83
N MET A 65 19.54 9.24 -2.70
CA MET A 65 20.01 8.09 -3.49
C MET A 65 20.24 8.39 -4.98
N GLU A 66 20.18 9.67 -5.38
CA GLU A 66 20.46 10.12 -6.75
C GLU A 66 19.49 9.55 -7.81
N PHE A 67 18.24 9.31 -7.43
CA PHE A 67 17.19 8.98 -8.39
C PHE A 67 16.65 10.23 -9.06
N ASN A 68 16.49 10.18 -10.38
CA ASN A 68 15.87 11.25 -11.14
C ASN A 68 14.35 11.22 -10.95
N THR A 69 13.73 12.38 -10.90
CA THR A 69 12.30 12.57 -10.68
C THR A 69 11.66 13.34 -11.83
N PRO A 70 11.61 12.78 -13.05
CA PRO A 70 11.21 13.51 -14.25
C PRO A 70 9.80 14.10 -14.19
N LEU A 71 8.87 13.46 -13.47
CA LEU A 71 7.52 13.99 -13.30
C LEU A 71 7.47 15.20 -12.37
N ILE A 72 8.35 15.28 -11.37
CA ILE A 72 8.51 16.47 -10.52
C ILE A 72 9.16 17.61 -11.33
N GLU A 73 10.21 17.31 -12.08
CA GLU A 73 10.90 18.27 -12.94
C GLU A 73 9.95 18.88 -13.99
N ALA A 74 9.08 18.05 -14.57
CA ALA A 74 8.02 18.46 -15.48
C ALA A 74 6.83 19.13 -14.76
N LYS A 75 6.87 19.27 -13.43
CA LYS A 75 5.81 19.86 -12.59
C LYS A 75 4.43 19.21 -12.74
N LEU A 76 4.39 17.92 -13.05
CA LEU A 76 3.14 17.18 -13.22
C LEU A 76 2.54 16.79 -11.87
N THR A 77 1.22 16.98 -11.76
CA THR A 77 0.41 16.52 -10.62
C THR A 77 -0.15 15.14 -10.87
N SER A 78 -0.55 14.42 -9.81
CA SER A 78 -1.25 13.14 -9.96
C SER A 78 -2.51 13.25 -10.82
N LYS A 79 -3.22 14.37 -10.76
CA LYS A 79 -4.44 14.60 -11.54
C LYS A 79 -4.12 14.63 -13.03
N GLU A 80 -3.16 15.46 -13.44
CA GLU A 80 -2.74 15.60 -14.85
C GLU A 80 -2.23 14.26 -15.41
N ILE A 81 -1.48 13.51 -14.60
CA ILE A 81 -1.00 12.18 -14.98
C ILE A 81 -2.18 11.23 -15.24
N HIS A 82 -3.17 11.18 -14.33
CA HIS A 82 -4.35 10.33 -14.51
C HIS A 82 -5.17 10.72 -15.72
N GLU A 83 -5.41 12.02 -15.94
CA GLU A 83 -6.11 12.54 -17.13
C GLU A 83 -5.39 12.14 -18.44
N TYR A 84 -4.06 12.18 -18.44
CA TYR A 84 -3.26 11.74 -19.59
C TYR A 84 -3.40 10.24 -19.83
N LEU A 85 -3.32 9.42 -18.78
CA LEU A 85 -3.44 7.96 -18.86
C LEU A 85 -4.84 7.55 -19.37
N GLU A 86 -5.90 8.18 -18.84
CA GLU A 86 -7.29 7.94 -19.26
C GLU A 86 -7.50 8.34 -20.73
N LYS A 87 -7.05 9.52 -21.14
CA LYS A 87 -7.15 10.00 -22.52
C LYS A 87 -6.47 9.07 -23.53
N ASN A 88 -5.39 8.43 -23.13
CA ASN A 88 -4.61 7.53 -24.00
C ASN A 88 -4.96 6.03 -23.79
N ASN A 89 -5.99 5.72 -23.00
CA ASN A 89 -6.40 4.34 -22.67
C ASN A 89 -5.26 3.50 -22.08
N ILE A 90 -4.36 4.12 -21.31
CA ILE A 90 -3.28 3.43 -20.62
C ILE A 90 -3.81 2.94 -19.26
N PRO A 91 -3.81 1.62 -19.01
CA PRO A 91 -4.31 1.09 -17.75
C PRO A 91 -3.39 1.50 -16.59
N TYR A 92 -3.98 1.91 -15.48
CA TYR A 92 -3.25 2.22 -14.26
C TYR A 92 -4.00 1.72 -13.02
N SER A 93 -3.28 1.49 -11.94
CA SER A 93 -3.87 1.13 -10.66
C SER A 93 -4.07 2.37 -9.79
N ARG A 94 -5.22 2.45 -9.12
CA ARG A 94 -5.46 3.51 -8.13
C ARG A 94 -4.47 3.40 -6.98
N SER A 95 -3.99 4.54 -6.50
CA SER A 95 -3.05 4.60 -5.39
C SER A 95 -3.69 4.03 -4.11
N THR A 96 -3.00 3.09 -3.51
CA THR A 96 -3.34 2.57 -2.19
C THR A 96 -2.09 2.42 -1.35
N THR A 97 -2.24 2.41 -0.03
CA THR A 97 -1.12 2.16 0.87
C THR A 97 -0.82 0.66 0.96
N CYS A 98 0.43 0.29 1.27
CA CYS A 98 0.82 -1.13 1.36
C CYS A 98 0.10 -1.86 2.52
N LEU A 99 -0.04 -3.19 2.43
CA LEU A 99 -0.73 -4.01 3.43
C LEU A 99 -0.12 -3.90 4.83
N ALA A 100 1.18 -3.63 4.94
CA ALA A 100 1.85 -3.44 6.22
C ALA A 100 1.28 -2.27 7.03
N THR A 101 0.67 -1.27 6.37
CA THR A 101 0.00 -0.14 7.05
C THR A 101 -1.31 -0.53 7.75
N ARG A 102 -1.80 -1.75 7.54
CA ARG A 102 -2.98 -2.30 8.22
C ARG A 102 -2.63 -2.87 9.58
N ILE A 103 -1.35 -3.04 9.87
CA ILE A 103 -0.83 -3.54 11.14
C ILE A 103 -0.46 -2.33 12.00
N PRO A 104 -0.93 -2.23 13.27
CA PRO A 104 -0.58 -1.13 14.16
C PRO A 104 0.93 -0.95 14.29
N THR A 105 1.38 0.30 14.30
CA THR A 105 2.80 0.64 14.54
C THR A 105 3.29 -0.03 15.83
N ASN A 106 4.55 -0.42 15.89
CA ASN A 106 5.17 -1.20 16.97
C ASN A 106 4.64 -2.63 17.13
N THR A 107 3.83 -3.11 16.19
CA THR A 107 3.41 -4.50 16.13
C THR A 107 4.14 -5.21 15.01
N LYS A 108 4.89 -6.27 15.31
CA LYS A 108 5.71 -7.00 14.33
C LYS A 108 4.89 -7.44 13.12
N ILE A 109 5.42 -7.16 11.92
CA ILE A 109 4.89 -7.65 10.66
C ILE A 109 5.29 -9.13 10.52
N THR A 110 4.31 -9.98 10.17
CA THR A 110 4.56 -11.39 9.85
C THR A 110 3.84 -11.74 8.55
N LYS A 111 4.31 -12.79 7.87
CA LYS A 111 3.67 -13.29 6.66
C LYS A 111 2.21 -13.64 6.90
N ASP A 112 1.91 -14.30 8.02
CA ASP A 112 0.53 -14.70 8.38
C ASP A 112 -0.40 -13.50 8.55
N LYS A 113 0.08 -12.41 9.19
CA LYS A 113 -0.70 -11.18 9.33
C LYS A 113 -0.98 -10.53 7.97
N ILE A 114 -0.01 -10.49 7.09
CA ILE A 114 -0.18 -9.93 5.73
C ILE A 114 -1.15 -10.78 4.91
N GLU A 115 -1.02 -12.10 4.93
CA GLU A 115 -1.95 -13.00 4.22
C GLU A 115 -3.38 -12.92 4.81
N LYS A 116 -3.48 -12.82 6.14
CA LYS A 116 -4.77 -12.60 6.80
C LYS A 116 -5.44 -11.31 6.32
N ILE A 117 -4.71 -10.20 6.26
CA ILE A 117 -5.21 -8.91 5.78
C ILE A 117 -5.60 -9.01 4.30
N LYS A 118 -4.74 -9.58 3.46
CA LYS A 118 -4.99 -9.76 2.02
C LYS A 118 -6.28 -10.53 1.74
N LYS A 119 -6.48 -11.66 2.44
CA LYS A 119 -7.73 -12.44 2.37
C LYS A 119 -8.93 -11.60 2.79
N SER A 120 -8.79 -10.85 3.88
CA SER A 120 -9.88 -10.01 4.43
C SER A 120 -10.26 -8.87 3.51
N GLU A 121 -9.29 -8.16 2.90
CA GLU A 121 -9.56 -7.10 1.94
C GLU A 121 -10.22 -7.67 0.68
N LYS A 122 -9.84 -8.86 0.21
CA LYS A 122 -10.51 -9.55 -0.91
C LYS A 122 -11.97 -9.89 -0.60
N ILE A 123 -12.27 -10.36 0.61
CA ILE A 123 -13.64 -10.64 1.07
C ILE A 123 -14.45 -9.35 1.12
N LEU A 124 -13.90 -8.31 1.76
CA LEU A 124 -14.55 -7.02 1.90
C LEU A 124 -14.85 -6.39 0.53
N SER A 125 -13.90 -6.41 -0.40
CA SER A 125 -14.07 -5.91 -1.76
C SER A 125 -15.18 -6.67 -2.51
N LYS A 126 -15.19 -8.01 -2.39
CA LYS A 126 -16.22 -8.84 -3.04
C LYS A 126 -17.63 -8.54 -2.53
N ILE A 127 -17.81 -8.43 -1.21
CA ILE A 127 -19.13 -8.21 -0.59
C ILE A 127 -19.59 -6.77 -0.81
N SER A 128 -18.71 -5.77 -0.71
CA SER A 128 -19.06 -4.36 -0.90
C SER A 128 -19.13 -3.93 -2.36
N GLY A 129 -18.48 -4.67 -3.28
CA GLY A 129 -18.27 -4.23 -4.65
C GLY A 129 -17.41 -2.96 -4.76
N CYS A 130 -16.63 -2.63 -3.70
CA CYS A 130 -15.71 -1.50 -3.70
C CYS A 130 -14.30 -1.97 -4.09
N GLU A 131 -13.65 -1.21 -4.97
CA GLU A 131 -12.25 -1.50 -5.38
C GLU A 131 -11.25 -1.13 -4.28
N LEU A 132 -11.47 0.03 -3.64
CA LEU A 132 -10.59 0.52 -2.59
C LEU A 132 -11.19 0.22 -1.22
N VAL A 133 -10.63 -0.79 -0.59
CA VAL A 133 -10.99 -1.23 0.76
C VAL A 133 -9.74 -1.38 1.61
N LYS A 134 -9.89 -1.29 2.94
CA LYS A 134 -8.82 -1.57 3.88
C LYS A 134 -9.37 -2.36 5.06
N VAL A 135 -8.61 -3.36 5.51
CA VAL A 135 -8.92 -4.10 6.74
C VAL A 135 -7.76 -3.98 7.70
N ARG A 136 -7.90 -3.13 8.72
CA ARG A 136 -6.89 -2.99 9.77
C ARG A 136 -6.95 -4.17 10.73
N ASN A 137 -5.78 -4.73 11.00
CA ASN A 137 -5.63 -5.94 11.81
C ASN A 137 -5.14 -5.60 13.23
N PHE A 138 -6.05 -5.59 14.18
CA PHE A 138 -5.77 -5.46 15.61
C PHE A 138 -5.85 -6.86 16.28
N ASN A 139 -5.02 -7.80 15.82
CA ASN A 139 -5.03 -9.21 16.28
C ASN A 139 -6.37 -9.91 16.04
N LYS A 140 -7.24 -9.90 17.06
CA LYS A 140 -8.56 -10.54 17.06
C LYS A 140 -9.67 -9.63 16.54
N VAL A 141 -9.38 -8.33 16.35
CA VAL A 141 -10.33 -7.34 15.88
C VAL A 141 -9.94 -6.88 14.49
N SER A 142 -10.89 -6.87 13.57
CA SER A 142 -10.75 -6.22 12.26
C SER A 142 -11.52 -4.92 12.24
N VAL A 143 -10.92 -3.87 11.67
CA VAL A 143 -11.59 -2.61 11.37
C VAL A 143 -11.60 -2.41 9.87
N CYS A 144 -12.79 -2.44 9.27
CA CYS A 144 -13.00 -2.34 7.84
C CYS A 144 -13.25 -0.89 7.43
N GLU A 145 -12.52 -0.40 6.42
CA GLU A 145 -12.67 0.93 5.83
C GLU A 145 -13.05 0.77 4.36
N ILE A 146 -14.12 1.46 3.95
CA ILE A 146 -14.63 1.48 2.56
C ILE A 146 -15.13 2.87 2.22
N ASN A 147 -15.14 3.20 0.93
CA ASN A 147 -15.56 4.52 0.46
C ASN A 147 -17.08 4.72 0.45
N ASN A 148 -17.85 3.63 0.41
CA ASN A 148 -19.31 3.67 0.33
C ASN A 148 -19.93 2.65 1.27
N PHE A 149 -20.30 3.12 2.45
CA PHE A 149 -20.89 2.29 3.51
C PHE A 149 -22.30 1.78 3.19
N SER A 150 -23.07 2.48 2.34
CA SER A 150 -24.42 2.05 1.99
C SER A 150 -24.48 0.64 1.40
N LYS A 151 -23.37 0.19 0.81
CA LYS A 151 -23.23 -1.15 0.24
C LYS A 151 -23.11 -2.27 1.29
N ILE A 152 -22.77 -1.94 2.54
CA ILE A 152 -22.58 -2.93 3.63
C ILE A 152 -23.54 -2.73 4.80
N ILE A 153 -24.15 -1.57 4.96
CA ILE A 153 -25.01 -1.26 6.11
C ILE A 153 -26.30 -2.13 6.15
N ASN A 154 -26.68 -2.77 5.04
CA ASN A 154 -27.79 -3.72 5.13
C ASN A 154 -27.37 -4.96 5.95
N ASN A 155 -28.31 -5.45 6.79
CA ASN A 155 -28.06 -6.54 7.72
C ASN A 155 -27.48 -7.80 7.08
N ASN A 156 -27.87 -8.12 5.85
CA ASN A 156 -27.40 -9.32 5.16
C ASN A 156 -25.92 -9.23 4.78
N SER A 157 -25.50 -8.13 4.14
CA SER A 157 -24.11 -7.94 3.72
C SER A 157 -23.15 -7.81 4.92
N PHE A 158 -23.57 -7.13 5.98
CA PHE A 158 -22.75 -7.03 7.18
C PHE A 158 -22.62 -8.37 7.91
N ASN A 159 -23.71 -9.13 8.03
CA ASN A 159 -23.69 -10.46 8.62
C ASN A 159 -22.81 -11.41 7.82
N GLU A 160 -22.89 -11.38 6.50
CA GLU A 160 -22.00 -12.16 5.63
C GLU A 160 -20.53 -11.79 5.85
N LEU A 161 -20.20 -10.48 5.83
CA LEU A 161 -18.85 -9.98 6.11
C LEU A 161 -18.33 -10.45 7.47
N ASN A 162 -19.15 -10.29 8.52
CA ASN A 162 -18.81 -10.70 9.87
C ASN A 162 -18.50 -12.20 9.94
N ASN A 163 -19.34 -13.03 9.32
CA ASN A 163 -19.15 -14.49 9.29
C ASN A 163 -17.87 -14.87 8.52
N GLN A 164 -17.66 -14.30 7.35
CA GLN A 164 -16.47 -14.57 6.53
C GLN A 164 -15.18 -14.15 7.22
N LEU A 165 -15.15 -12.97 7.86
CA LEU A 165 -13.97 -12.49 8.56
C LEU A 165 -13.69 -13.29 9.86
N LYS A 166 -14.72 -13.82 10.52
CA LYS A 166 -14.55 -14.77 11.63
C LYS A 166 -13.87 -16.06 11.17
N LEU A 167 -14.22 -16.58 10.00
CA LEU A 167 -13.54 -17.73 9.40
C LEU A 167 -12.07 -17.45 9.06
N VAL A 168 -11.71 -16.21 8.79
CA VAL A 168 -10.31 -15.78 8.61
C VAL A 168 -9.57 -15.70 9.95
N GLY A 169 -10.27 -15.77 11.10
CA GLY A 169 -9.69 -15.79 12.44
C GLY A 169 -9.78 -14.45 13.18
N TYR A 170 -10.78 -13.61 12.88
CA TYR A 170 -11.15 -12.49 13.73
C TYR A 170 -12.27 -12.89 14.69
N GLU A 171 -12.27 -12.35 15.89
CA GLU A 171 -13.35 -12.53 16.87
C GLU A 171 -14.38 -11.39 16.74
N LYS A 172 -13.93 -10.19 16.37
CA LYS A 172 -14.75 -8.99 16.25
C LYS A 172 -14.49 -8.28 14.94
N VAL A 173 -15.58 -7.87 14.28
CA VAL A 173 -15.55 -7.11 13.03
C VAL A 173 -16.19 -5.75 13.26
N CYS A 174 -15.49 -4.68 12.92
CA CYS A 174 -15.95 -3.30 13.05
C CYS A 174 -15.93 -2.62 11.68
N LEU A 175 -16.82 -1.67 11.46
CA LEU A 175 -16.75 -0.72 10.36
C LEU A 175 -16.21 0.60 10.91
N ASN A 176 -15.32 1.25 10.19
CA ASN A 176 -14.88 2.62 10.46
C ASN A 176 -15.77 3.53 9.60
N LEU A 177 -16.71 4.21 10.25
CA LEU A 177 -17.70 5.11 9.61
C LEU A 177 -17.13 6.52 9.51
#